data_e723e686421bcbaa65059171ccfe5abd
#
_entry.id   e723e686421bcbaa65059171ccfe5abd
#
_cell.length_a   1.000
_cell.length_b   1.000
_cell.length_c   1.000
_cell.angle_alpha   90.00
_cell.angle_beta   90.00
_cell.angle_gamma   90.00
#
_symmetry.space_group_name_H-M   'P 1'
#
loop_
_entity.id
_entity.type
_entity.pdbx_description
1 polymer ?
#
loop_
_entity_poly.entity_id
_entity_poly.type
_entity_poly.pdbx_seq_one_letter_code
_entity_poly.pdbx_strand_id
1 'polypeptide(L)'
;MMIHNIPYKIYGGQNFYQRKEIKDILAYLKTIDNGLDGQAVKRIINVPKRGIGNTTIDRLQEYADFNDITFWEALVNAKDIDTIKNAALSKLEPFVDLIGRLRAKEEFMSLKELAEAVIEDTGYIESLSQNETVEEVEARRENLDEFINKVVSYEEGCKEAGEEPTLSGLLEEVALIGDIDNLDYS
;
A
#
# COMPACT_ATOMS: atom_id res chain seq x y z
N MET A 1 14.77 30.14 13.35
CA MET A 1 14.15 29.69 13.37
C MET A 1 13.97 29.32 13.31
N MET A 2 14.72 29.38 13.23
CA MET A 2 14.28 28.75 13.17
C MET A 2 14.17 28.37 13.12
N ILE A 3 14.84 28.38 13.30
CA ILE A 3 14.40 27.72 13.34
C ILE A 3 14.31 27.48 13.28
N HIS A 4 14.83 27.31 13.40
CA HIS A 4 14.29 26.68 13.38
C HIS A 4 13.92 26.31 13.36
N ASN A 5 14.36 26.31 13.51
CA ASN A 5 13.66 25.69 13.47
C ASN A 5 13.44 25.23 13.20
N ILE A 6 13.60 24.98 13.21
CA ILE A 6 13.14 24.24 13.06
C ILE A 6 12.86 23.75 12.99
N PRO A 7 12.86 23.46 12.93
CA PRO A 7 12.39 22.69 12.95
C PRO A 7 11.72 22.27 12.94
N TYR A 8 11.37 21.89 12.96
CA TYR A 8 10.61 21.34 13.03
C TYR A 8 9.99 20.95 12.49
N LYS A 9 9.86 21.40 12.66
CA LYS A 9 9.18 20.94 11.94
C LYS A 9 9.20 20.04 11.09
N ILE A 10 9.65 20.19 10.98
CA ILE A 10 9.74 19.51 10.11
C ILE A 10 9.99 18.23 10.26
N TYR A 11 10.22 17.84 11.16
CA TYR A 11 10.74 16.69 11.40
C TYR A 11 10.05 15.46 11.02
N GLY A 12 9.20 14.85 11.74
CA GLY A 12 8.52 13.60 11.46
C GLY A 12 7.76 13.62 10.13
N GLY A 13 7.21 14.77 9.77
CA GLY A 13 6.44 14.93 8.55
C GLY A 13 7.23 14.64 7.30
N GLN A 14 8.46 15.09 7.24
CA GLN A 14 9.28 14.98 6.06
C GLN A 14 9.61 13.55 5.66
N ASN A 15 9.72 12.65 6.64
CA ASN A 15 10.10 11.27 6.37
C ASN A 15 8.98 10.27 6.62
N PHE A 16 7.82 10.75 7.04
CA PHE A 16 6.74 9.87 7.42
C PHE A 16 6.34 8.92 6.29
N TYR A 17 6.11 9.46 5.09
CA TYR A 17 5.67 8.65 3.95
C TYR A 17 6.80 7.83 3.32
N GLN A 18 8.03 8.00 3.79
CA GLN A 18 9.17 7.20 3.34
C GLN A 18 9.40 5.97 4.22
N ARG A 19 8.71 5.86 5.35
CA ARG A 19 8.85 4.73 6.25
C ARG A 19 8.32 3.46 5.60
N LYS A 20 8.99 2.36 5.83
CA LYS A 20 8.69 1.07 5.21
C LYS A 20 7.22 0.68 5.38
N GLU A 21 6.72 0.72 6.62
CA GLU A 21 5.35 0.31 6.93
C GLU A 21 4.31 1.22 6.27
N ILE A 22 4.62 2.50 6.13
CA ILE A 22 3.72 3.44 5.46
C ILE A 22 3.72 3.19 3.96
N LYS A 23 4.89 2.97 3.36
CA LYS A 23 4.98 2.62 1.94
C LYS A 23 4.25 1.32 1.63
N ASP A 24 4.34 0.34 2.53
CA ASP A 24 3.65 -0.94 2.35
C ASP A 24 2.14 -0.75 2.34
N ILE A 25 1.60 -0.01 3.32
CA ILE A 25 0.16 0.25 3.38
C ILE A 25 -0.31 1.06 2.18
N LEU A 26 0.45 2.07 1.77
CA LEU A 26 0.10 2.87 0.60
C LEU A 26 0.10 2.02 -0.67
N ALA A 27 1.03 1.07 -0.80
CA ALA A 27 1.06 0.17 -1.95
C ALA A 27 -0.18 -0.72 -1.98
N TYR A 28 -0.63 -1.21 -0.81
CA TYR A 28 -1.91 -1.93 -0.73
C TYR A 28 -3.08 -1.06 -1.17
N LEU A 29 -3.15 0.16 -0.66
CA LEU A 29 -4.25 1.07 -1.00
C LEU A 29 -4.26 1.42 -2.48
N LYS A 30 -3.09 1.64 -3.09
CA LYS A 30 -2.99 1.88 -4.53
C LYS A 30 -3.50 0.68 -5.34
N THR A 31 -3.16 -0.52 -4.91
CA THR A 31 -3.58 -1.74 -5.59
C THR A 31 -5.08 -1.94 -5.45
N ILE A 32 -5.65 -1.62 -4.28
CA ILE A 32 -7.09 -1.67 -4.05
C ILE A 32 -7.81 -0.63 -4.91
N ASP A 33 -7.24 0.57 -5.05
CA ASP A 33 -7.86 1.65 -5.82
C ASP A 33 -8.05 1.27 -7.29
N ASN A 34 -6.97 0.90 -7.98
CA ASN A 34 -7.09 0.57 -9.40
C ASN A 34 -6.08 -0.44 -9.94
N GLY A 35 -5.03 -0.75 -9.17
CA GLY A 35 -4.01 -1.71 -9.61
C GLY A 35 -3.16 -1.26 -10.78
N LEU A 36 -3.20 0.02 -11.17
CA LEU A 36 -2.45 0.51 -12.32
C LEU A 36 -0.95 0.66 -12.06
N ASP A 37 -0.56 0.84 -10.79
CA ASP A 37 0.83 1.00 -10.40
C ASP A 37 1.47 -0.38 -10.17
N GLY A 38 2.12 -0.92 -11.19
CA GLY A 38 2.78 -2.23 -11.11
C GLY A 38 3.86 -2.31 -10.06
N GLN A 39 4.55 -1.21 -9.80
CA GLN A 39 5.58 -1.18 -8.75
C GLN A 39 4.95 -1.36 -7.37
N ALA A 40 3.77 -0.74 -7.15
CA ALA A 40 3.04 -0.91 -5.89
C ALA A 40 2.62 -2.38 -5.71
N VAL A 41 2.09 -3.00 -6.76
CA VAL A 41 1.68 -4.41 -6.71
C VAL A 41 2.88 -5.31 -6.40
N LYS A 42 4.00 -5.09 -7.07
CA LYS A 42 5.22 -5.88 -6.85
C LYS A 42 5.76 -5.70 -5.44
N ARG A 43 5.63 -4.51 -4.89
CA ARG A 43 6.09 -4.23 -3.53
C ARG A 43 5.38 -5.10 -2.50
N ILE A 44 4.08 -5.31 -2.66
CA ILE A 44 3.27 -6.00 -1.65
C ILE A 44 3.01 -7.48 -1.93
N ILE A 45 3.35 -7.95 -3.12
CA ILE A 45 3.05 -9.34 -3.50
C ILE A 45 3.64 -10.37 -2.52
N ASN A 46 4.75 -10.03 -1.87
CA ASN A 46 5.39 -10.84 -0.83
C ASN A 46 5.45 -10.11 0.53
N VAL A 47 4.52 -9.20 0.79
CA VAL A 47 4.47 -8.47 2.06
C VAL A 47 3.04 -8.56 2.61
N PRO A 48 2.77 -9.41 3.58
CA PRO A 48 3.65 -10.41 4.21
C PRO A 48 4.14 -11.46 3.23
N LYS A 49 5.21 -12.16 3.62
CA LYS A 49 5.85 -13.15 2.76
C LYS A 49 4.87 -14.23 2.30
N ARG A 50 4.83 -14.47 0.99
CA ARG A 50 3.93 -15.46 0.38
C ARG A 50 4.68 -16.52 -0.42
N GLY A 51 6.01 -16.39 -0.51
CA GLY A 51 6.82 -17.37 -1.23
C GLY A 51 6.75 -17.28 -2.74
N ILE A 52 6.33 -16.14 -3.26
CA ILE A 52 6.25 -15.91 -4.71
C ILE A 52 7.65 -15.52 -5.18
N GLY A 53 8.26 -16.34 -6.03
CA GLY A 53 9.64 -16.13 -6.48
C GLY A 53 9.78 -15.08 -7.57
N ASN A 54 10.99 -14.58 -7.72
CA ASN A 54 11.30 -13.59 -8.76
C ASN A 54 11.03 -14.10 -10.16
N THR A 55 11.23 -15.38 -10.40
CA THR A 55 10.95 -15.98 -11.70
C THR A 55 9.47 -15.82 -12.08
N THR A 56 8.57 -16.06 -11.11
CA THR A 56 7.14 -15.90 -11.34
C THR A 56 6.81 -14.44 -11.62
N ILE A 57 7.40 -13.52 -10.83
CA ILE A 57 7.18 -12.08 -11.00
C ILE A 57 7.65 -11.65 -12.40
N ASP A 58 8.82 -12.11 -12.84
CA ASP A 58 9.36 -11.78 -14.15
C ASP A 58 8.45 -12.31 -15.27
N ARG A 59 7.92 -13.51 -15.12
CA ARG A 59 7.01 -14.10 -16.11
C ARG A 59 5.70 -13.32 -16.20
N LEU A 60 5.19 -12.83 -15.07
CA LEU A 60 4.01 -11.97 -15.05
C LEU A 60 4.30 -10.66 -15.79
N GLN A 61 5.46 -10.07 -15.53
CA GLN A 61 5.83 -8.81 -16.16
C GLN A 61 6.03 -8.98 -17.69
N GLU A 62 6.67 -10.07 -18.11
CA GLU A 62 6.85 -10.37 -19.52
C GLU A 62 5.52 -10.53 -20.24
N TYR A 63 4.57 -11.23 -19.59
CA TYR A 63 3.23 -11.40 -20.15
C TYR A 63 2.50 -10.07 -20.25
N ALA A 64 2.61 -9.24 -19.21
CA ALA A 64 2.00 -7.91 -19.18
C ALA A 64 2.54 -7.05 -20.33
N ASP A 65 3.86 -7.04 -20.51
CA ASP A 65 4.51 -6.24 -21.54
C ASP A 65 4.13 -6.73 -22.94
N PHE A 66 4.12 -8.04 -23.15
CA PHE A 66 3.79 -8.64 -24.43
C PHE A 66 2.35 -8.34 -24.86
N ASN A 67 1.43 -8.32 -23.91
CA ASN A 67 0.01 -8.12 -24.17
C ASN A 67 -0.44 -6.67 -23.97
N ASP A 68 0.48 -5.78 -23.62
CA ASP A 68 0.18 -4.37 -23.35
C ASP A 68 -0.92 -4.20 -22.30
N ILE A 69 -0.76 -4.93 -21.21
CA ILE A 69 -1.68 -4.86 -20.05
C ILE A 69 -0.86 -4.54 -18.79
N THR A 70 -1.56 -4.24 -17.70
CA THR A 70 -0.89 -3.94 -16.44
C THR A 70 -0.40 -5.22 -15.76
N PHE A 71 0.54 -5.06 -14.84
CA PHE A 71 1.02 -6.19 -14.03
C PHE A 71 -0.13 -6.83 -13.27
N TRP A 72 -1.04 -6.02 -12.72
CA TRP A 72 -2.22 -6.52 -12.01
C TRP A 72 -3.11 -7.37 -12.91
N GLU A 73 -3.34 -6.91 -14.14
CA GLU A 73 -4.14 -7.68 -15.11
C GLU A 73 -3.49 -9.02 -15.44
N ALA A 74 -2.15 -9.03 -15.59
CA ALA A 74 -1.42 -10.29 -15.80
C ALA A 74 -1.60 -11.22 -14.61
N LEU A 75 -1.56 -10.67 -13.41
CA LEU A 75 -1.72 -11.43 -12.17
C LEU A 75 -3.11 -12.07 -12.09
N VAL A 76 -4.15 -11.32 -12.42
CA VAL A 76 -5.53 -11.82 -12.44
C VAL A 76 -5.69 -12.93 -13.49
N ASN A 77 -4.99 -12.82 -14.60
CA ASN A 77 -5.05 -13.78 -15.70
C ASN A 77 -3.91 -14.83 -15.66
N ALA A 78 -3.29 -15.00 -14.50
CA ALA A 78 -2.10 -15.85 -14.37
C ALA A 78 -2.32 -17.28 -14.84
N LYS A 79 -3.53 -17.83 -14.71
CA LYS A 79 -3.82 -19.20 -15.19
C LYS A 79 -3.72 -19.35 -16.70
N ASP A 80 -3.79 -18.24 -17.44
CA ASP A 80 -3.69 -18.25 -18.90
C ASP A 80 -2.23 -18.15 -19.36
N ILE A 81 -1.29 -18.03 -18.43
CA ILE A 81 0.14 -17.90 -18.72
C ILE A 81 0.78 -19.28 -18.64
N ASP A 82 1.15 -19.83 -19.79
CA ASP A 82 1.68 -21.20 -19.88
C ASP A 82 2.92 -21.43 -19.03
N THR A 83 3.75 -20.41 -18.86
CA THR A 83 4.99 -20.52 -18.11
C THR A 83 4.80 -20.50 -16.58
N ILE A 84 3.60 -20.15 -16.13
CA ILE A 84 3.28 -20.15 -14.69
C ILE A 84 2.56 -21.44 -14.35
N LYS A 85 3.22 -22.27 -13.55
CA LYS A 85 2.73 -23.61 -13.21
C LYS A 85 1.84 -23.60 -11.97
N ASN A 86 1.17 -24.72 -11.73
CA ASN A 86 0.19 -24.85 -10.64
C ASN A 86 0.75 -24.48 -9.26
N ALA A 87 2.00 -24.83 -8.98
CA ALA A 87 2.62 -24.50 -7.70
C ALA A 87 2.69 -22.99 -7.47
N ALA A 88 3.02 -22.23 -8.53
CA ALA A 88 3.07 -20.77 -8.46
C ALA A 88 1.65 -20.21 -8.40
N LEU A 89 0.73 -20.73 -9.19
CA LEU A 89 -0.67 -20.28 -9.19
C LEU A 89 -1.29 -20.39 -7.79
N SER A 90 -1.02 -21.49 -7.09
CA SER A 90 -1.57 -21.70 -5.74
C SER A 90 -1.07 -20.66 -4.73
N LYS A 91 0.05 -20.01 -5.00
CA LYS A 91 0.60 -18.93 -4.17
C LYS A 91 0.06 -17.56 -4.59
N LEU A 92 -0.26 -17.39 -5.87
CA LEU A 92 -0.78 -16.12 -6.39
C LEU A 92 -2.26 -15.93 -6.06
N GLU A 93 -3.05 -16.99 -6.14
CA GLU A 93 -4.50 -16.91 -5.94
C GLU A 93 -4.91 -16.29 -4.61
N PRO A 94 -4.31 -16.68 -3.46
CA PRO A 94 -4.69 -16.07 -2.18
C PRO A 94 -4.46 -14.55 -2.15
N PHE A 95 -3.41 -14.08 -2.81
CA PHE A 95 -3.13 -12.64 -2.88
C PHE A 95 -4.19 -11.91 -3.72
N VAL A 96 -4.52 -12.46 -4.89
CA VAL A 96 -5.57 -11.88 -5.76
C VAL A 96 -6.90 -11.85 -5.01
N ASP A 97 -7.23 -12.93 -4.31
CA ASP A 97 -8.47 -13.01 -3.53
C ASP A 97 -8.50 -12.00 -2.39
N LEU A 98 -7.37 -11.80 -1.72
CA LEU A 98 -7.25 -10.81 -0.64
C LEU A 98 -7.56 -9.41 -1.16
N ILE A 99 -6.94 -9.03 -2.27
CA ILE A 99 -7.18 -7.70 -2.88
C ILE A 99 -8.65 -7.58 -3.31
N GLY A 100 -9.20 -8.64 -3.88
CA GLY A 100 -10.62 -8.67 -4.28
C GLY A 100 -11.56 -8.43 -3.10
N ARG A 101 -11.27 -9.06 -1.97
CA ARG A 101 -12.07 -8.87 -0.74
C ARG A 101 -11.95 -7.44 -0.22
N LEU A 102 -10.75 -6.88 -0.24
CA LEU A 102 -10.52 -5.51 0.22
C LEU A 102 -11.21 -4.49 -0.70
N ARG A 103 -11.22 -4.73 -2.00
CA ARG A 103 -11.95 -3.90 -2.95
C ARG A 103 -13.46 -3.94 -2.69
N ALA A 104 -13.98 -5.12 -2.35
CA ALA A 104 -15.39 -5.26 -2.00
C ALA A 104 -15.71 -4.47 -0.72
N LYS A 105 -14.81 -4.49 0.25
CA LYS A 105 -14.98 -3.73 1.50
C LYS A 105 -14.96 -2.23 1.28
N GLU A 106 -14.19 -1.77 0.31
CA GLU A 106 -14.08 -0.33 -0.01
C GLU A 106 -15.46 0.29 -0.28
N GLU A 107 -16.37 -0.45 -0.87
CA GLU A 107 -17.68 0.07 -1.27
C GLU A 107 -18.55 0.49 -0.09
N PHE A 108 -18.34 -0.09 1.08
CA PHE A 108 -19.20 0.20 2.22
C PHE A 108 -18.45 0.60 3.50
N MET A 109 -17.13 0.66 3.44
CA MET A 109 -16.30 1.10 4.57
C MET A 109 -15.84 2.54 4.39
N SER A 110 -15.63 3.24 5.51
CA SER A 110 -14.91 4.52 5.46
C SER A 110 -13.46 4.25 5.10
N LEU A 111 -12.73 5.28 4.71
CA LEU A 111 -11.31 5.15 4.40
C LEU A 111 -10.51 4.70 5.63
N LYS A 112 -10.90 5.20 6.80
CA LYS A 112 -10.31 4.75 8.06
C LYS A 112 -10.49 3.25 8.24
N GLU A 113 -11.73 2.78 8.09
CA GLU A 113 -12.04 1.36 8.25
C GLU A 113 -11.32 0.51 7.22
N LEU A 114 -11.20 1.00 5.99
CA LEU A 114 -10.48 0.29 4.94
C LEU A 114 -9.00 0.16 5.27
N ALA A 115 -8.36 1.24 5.72
CA ALA A 115 -6.95 1.20 6.09
C ALA A 115 -6.72 0.24 7.26
N GLU A 116 -7.61 0.25 8.23
CA GLU A 116 -7.56 -0.70 9.37
C GLU A 116 -7.73 -2.14 8.88
N ALA A 117 -8.66 -2.36 7.95
CA ALA A 117 -8.89 -3.69 7.37
C ALA A 117 -7.65 -4.22 6.63
N VAL A 118 -6.94 -3.34 5.92
CA VAL A 118 -5.70 -3.73 5.24
C VAL A 118 -4.69 -4.25 6.25
N ILE A 119 -4.47 -3.52 7.33
CA ILE A 119 -3.50 -3.90 8.36
C ILE A 119 -3.90 -5.24 8.99
N GLU A 120 -5.16 -5.40 9.30
CA GLU A 120 -5.67 -6.59 9.97
C GLU A 120 -5.76 -7.81 9.04
N ASP A 121 -6.40 -7.66 7.89
CA ASP A 121 -6.65 -8.78 6.98
C ASP A 121 -5.36 -9.35 6.37
N THR A 122 -4.32 -8.53 6.24
CA THR A 122 -3.04 -9.00 5.71
C THR A 122 -2.19 -9.69 6.77
N GLY A 123 -2.49 -9.50 8.05
CA GLY A 123 -1.63 -9.97 9.14
C GLY A 123 -0.30 -9.22 9.16
N TYR A 124 -0.30 -7.98 8.75
CA TYR A 124 0.92 -7.20 8.57
C TYR A 124 1.76 -7.10 9.86
N ILE A 125 1.12 -6.72 10.96
CA ILE A 125 1.81 -6.55 12.25
C ILE A 125 2.40 -7.88 12.73
N GLU A 126 1.62 -8.95 12.65
CA GLU A 126 2.06 -10.29 13.05
C GLU A 126 3.27 -10.74 12.25
N SER A 127 3.30 -10.40 10.96
CA SER A 127 4.43 -10.78 10.10
C SER A 127 5.73 -10.06 10.47
N LEU A 128 5.64 -8.83 10.97
CA LEU A 128 6.81 -8.08 11.42
C LEU A 128 7.48 -8.76 12.61
N SER A 129 6.68 -9.36 13.49
CA SER A 129 7.18 -10.02 14.70
C SER A 129 8.10 -11.19 14.44
N GLN A 130 8.12 -11.69 13.21
CA GLN A 130 8.99 -12.81 12.85
C GLN A 130 10.46 -12.40 12.73
N ASN A 131 10.73 -11.14 12.42
CA ASN A 131 12.07 -10.65 12.14
C ASN A 131 12.48 -9.41 12.92
N GLU A 132 11.57 -8.84 13.69
CA GLU A 132 11.83 -7.58 14.42
C GLU A 132 11.59 -7.76 15.91
N THR A 133 12.22 -6.90 16.69
CA THR A 133 12.04 -6.90 18.15
C THR A 133 10.66 -6.34 18.50
N VAL A 134 10.23 -6.57 19.74
CA VAL A 134 8.96 -6.04 20.24
C VAL A 134 8.94 -4.52 20.12
N GLU A 135 10.05 -3.86 20.45
CA GLU A 135 10.17 -2.41 20.40
C GLU A 135 10.07 -1.89 18.96
N GLU A 136 10.68 -2.61 18.01
CA GLU A 136 10.62 -2.23 16.61
C GLU A 136 9.20 -2.38 16.05
N VAL A 137 8.54 -3.47 16.39
CA VAL A 137 7.16 -3.72 15.96
C VAL A 137 6.23 -2.65 16.52
N GLU A 138 6.42 -2.29 17.79
CA GLU A 138 5.58 -1.27 18.43
C GLU A 138 5.79 0.10 17.80
N ALA A 139 7.03 0.44 17.44
CA ALA A 139 7.30 1.69 16.73
C ALA A 139 6.59 1.75 15.38
N ARG A 140 6.57 0.63 14.66
CA ARG A 140 5.87 0.56 13.38
C ARG A 140 4.35 0.64 13.56
N ARG A 141 3.84 0.02 14.61
CA ARG A 141 2.40 0.09 14.95
C ARG A 141 1.99 1.54 15.23
N GLU A 142 2.81 2.27 15.98
CA GLU A 142 2.53 3.68 16.26
C GLU A 142 2.50 4.50 14.98
N ASN A 143 3.39 4.22 14.04
CA ASN A 143 3.40 4.92 12.75
C ASN A 143 2.14 4.61 11.94
N LEU A 144 1.68 3.36 11.97
CA LEU A 144 0.44 2.99 11.30
C LEU A 144 -0.77 3.68 11.94
N ASP A 145 -0.77 3.79 13.27
CA ASP A 145 -1.84 4.52 13.99
C ASP A 145 -1.83 5.99 13.58
N GLU A 146 -0.65 6.58 13.42
CA GLU A 146 -0.54 7.97 12.97
C GLU A 146 -1.05 8.11 11.54
N PHE A 147 -0.78 7.13 10.68
CA PHE A 147 -1.32 7.12 9.31
C PHE A 147 -2.86 7.09 9.35
N ILE A 148 -3.44 6.24 10.20
CA ILE A 148 -4.89 6.18 10.37
C ILE A 148 -5.44 7.55 10.78
N ASN A 149 -4.76 8.24 11.70
CA ASN A 149 -5.17 9.58 12.12
C ASN A 149 -5.13 10.57 10.94
N LYS A 150 -4.15 10.46 10.06
CA LYS A 150 -4.07 11.30 8.87
C LYS A 150 -5.21 11.00 7.89
N VAL A 151 -5.60 9.73 7.78
CA VAL A 151 -6.76 9.33 6.96
C VAL A 151 -8.04 9.96 7.51
N VAL A 152 -8.22 9.90 8.82
CA VAL A 152 -9.38 10.52 9.48
C VAL A 152 -9.41 12.03 9.22
N SER A 153 -8.26 12.69 9.34
CA SER A 153 -8.16 14.13 9.07
C SER A 153 -8.55 14.47 7.62
N TYR A 154 -8.14 13.62 6.68
CA TYR A 154 -8.53 13.78 5.28
C TYR A 154 -10.06 13.67 5.13
N GLU A 155 -10.67 12.67 5.75
CA GLU A 155 -12.12 12.46 5.68
C GLU A 155 -12.87 13.65 6.27
N GLU A 156 -12.41 14.15 7.42
CA GLU A 156 -13.02 15.32 8.07
C GLU A 156 -12.90 16.57 7.22
N GLY A 157 -11.74 16.78 6.61
CA GLY A 157 -11.51 17.90 5.72
C GLY A 157 -12.43 17.87 4.50
N CYS A 158 -12.66 16.69 3.94
CA CYS A 158 -13.60 16.54 2.82
C CYS A 158 -15.02 16.89 3.25
N LYS A 159 -15.46 16.41 4.41
CA LYS A 159 -16.80 16.71 4.94
C LYS A 159 -17.01 18.20 5.15
N GLU A 160 -16.00 18.88 5.70
CA GLU A 160 -16.06 20.33 5.90
C GLU A 160 -16.18 21.07 4.59
N ALA A 161 -15.54 20.57 3.54
CA ALA A 161 -15.60 21.16 2.20
C ALA A 161 -16.86 20.75 1.42
N GLY A 162 -17.69 19.89 2.00
CA GLY A 162 -18.89 19.38 1.32
C GLY A 162 -18.60 18.34 0.25
N GLU A 163 -17.44 17.69 0.34
CA GLU A 163 -17.01 16.70 -0.63
C GLU A 163 -17.04 15.29 -0.04
N GLU A 164 -17.25 14.31 -0.91
CA GLU A 164 -17.20 12.90 -0.52
C GLU A 164 -15.75 12.42 -0.54
N PRO A 165 -15.22 11.91 0.58
CA PRO A 165 -13.86 11.39 0.57
C PRO A 165 -13.77 10.10 -0.27
N THR A 166 -12.73 10.01 -1.10
CA THR A 166 -12.48 8.84 -1.94
C THR A 166 -11.07 8.33 -1.72
N LEU A 167 -10.86 7.04 -1.97
CA LEU A 167 -9.53 6.45 -1.86
C LEU A 167 -8.57 7.13 -2.85
N SER A 168 -9.02 7.35 -4.08
CA SER A 168 -8.21 8.02 -5.09
C SER A 168 -7.79 9.41 -4.64
N GLY A 169 -8.72 10.17 -4.06
CA GLY A 169 -8.43 11.51 -3.53
C GLY A 169 -7.43 11.50 -2.39
N LEU A 170 -7.54 10.51 -1.50
CA LEU A 170 -6.58 10.34 -0.41
C LEU A 170 -5.18 10.08 -0.96
N LEU A 171 -5.07 9.19 -1.94
CA LEU A 171 -3.78 8.84 -2.54
C LEU A 171 -3.15 10.04 -3.27
N GLU A 172 -3.97 10.86 -3.91
CA GLU A 172 -3.50 12.09 -4.56
C GLU A 172 -2.93 13.07 -3.54
N GLU A 173 -3.61 13.24 -2.42
CA GLU A 173 -3.14 14.13 -1.36
C GLU A 173 -1.82 13.65 -0.77
N VAL A 174 -1.70 12.35 -0.50
CA VAL A 174 -0.46 11.77 0.01
C VAL A 174 0.69 11.99 -0.98
N ALA A 175 0.44 11.79 -2.27
CA ALA A 175 1.45 12.00 -3.30
C ALA A 175 1.90 13.46 -3.34
N LEU A 176 0.97 14.39 -3.21
CA LEU A 176 1.27 15.81 -3.21
C LEU A 176 2.14 16.21 -2.00
N ILE A 177 1.83 15.69 -0.83
CA ILE A 177 2.62 15.93 0.38
C ILE A 177 4.03 15.36 0.22
N GLY A 178 4.16 14.16 -0.34
CA GLY A 178 5.44 13.53 -0.60
C GLY A 178 6.31 14.35 -1.55
N ASP A 179 5.70 14.90 -2.60
CA ASP A 179 6.40 15.75 -3.57
C ASP A 179 6.90 17.04 -2.92
N ILE A 180 6.07 17.65 -2.08
CA ILE A 180 6.45 18.88 -1.35
C ILE A 180 7.64 18.58 -0.42
N ASP A 181 7.59 17.48 0.31
CA ASP A 181 8.68 17.08 1.20
C ASP A 181 9.99 16.85 0.44
N ASN A 182 9.89 16.23 -0.74
CA ASN A 182 11.08 16.01 -1.58
C ASN A 182 11.68 17.31 -2.08
N LEU A 183 10.85 18.29 -2.41
CA LEU A 183 11.30 19.61 -2.85
C LEU A 183 12.04 20.33 -1.71
N ASP A 184 11.55 20.20 -0.49
CA ASP A 184 12.18 20.83 0.68
C ASP A 184 13.58 20.26 0.93
N TYR A 185 13.81 19.01 0.57
CA TYR A 185 15.13 18.37 0.71
C TYR A 185 16.08 18.69 -0.44
N SER A 186 15.54 19.14 -1.55
CA SER A 186 16.35 19.51 -2.70
C SER A 186 16.81 20.97 -2.60
#